data_2464d73d00d9d6fa674f4148e1c3c9e1
#
_entry.id   2464d73d00d9d6fa674f4148e1c3c9e1
#
_cell.length_a   1.000
_cell.length_b   1.000
_cell.length_c   1.000
_cell.angle_alpha   90.00
_cell.angle_beta   90.00
_cell.angle_gamma   90.00
#
_symmetry.space_group_name_H-M   'P 1'
#
loop_
_entity.id
_entity.type
_entity.pdbx_description
1 polymer ?
#
loop_
_entity_poly.entity_id
_entity_poly.type
_entity_poly.pdbx_seq_one_letter_code
_entity_poly.pdbx_strand_id
1 'polypeptide(L)'
;MSPRLSWCEIVIRPAVVAVIVAIVLIIIRLTPFPDIKNTHANCDRPCHELEWPMICRFQFIIESRRSLTRKSCDHCWKNASDCAGKKYCFIGDGSDRRIFTVNRLFPGPSLHVCENDILVVEVVNRLAGQSVTLHWRGQPLQETPAMDGVPMVTQCPVSPHTTFQYKLRASQPGTHFWQAMTGDTEMDDLFGALIVRRSAKLEPHRTLYDEDKPEHLIYLSEWTSRSGQSTLLINGMSAGKEGNFFPLQTYNVTEGKRYRFRVAYTTGHSGCPVSAQISSHSLLILALDGQPTEPKKVDSIHLVPGERIDFVLSADQAINRYTIRFKTSDWCTDLNVENFAILTYNSSHPSSKIITMASQSTVLTTVQDTGCGGHVTHCLSDLKSLEKLPDKLSGEKTDVSLTFDLQERNYSGDQTFEFDELDLRQGRSLNGITFTFPSSPLLLRPSDNSSDENLDCNDQKVPATCASDEMSNFCGCTHIISIPLMASVQIIILNPGANHLSGGKSNPNFFFHLHGQHFYLIQRRELAEFANLSESHLKSTKPTITNSVLKDTISIPPKSFTILRFIASNPGYWFLHEGRSQLWSRGMSVVLKVGQRDDFPDVPETFPSCGNWIGPEFFLA
;
A
#
# COMPACT_ATOMS: atom_id res chain seq x y z
N MET A 1 -60.59 -50.35 -1.19
CA MET A 1 -60.09 -50.23 -2.57
C MET A 1 -58.73 -49.54 -2.52
N SER A 2 -57.66 -50.29 -2.63
CA SER A 2 -56.30 -49.71 -2.72
C SER A 2 -56.10 -49.17 -4.17
N PRO A 3 -55.59 -47.97 -4.36
CA PRO A 3 -55.33 -47.45 -5.71
C PRO A 3 -54.21 -48.29 -6.36
N ARG A 4 -54.54 -48.96 -7.48
CA ARG A 4 -53.53 -49.62 -8.31
C ARG A 4 -52.66 -48.52 -8.96
N LEU A 5 -51.41 -48.35 -8.47
CA LEU A 5 -50.42 -47.51 -9.14
C LEU A 5 -50.25 -47.95 -10.60
N SER A 6 -50.29 -47.00 -11.52
CA SER A 6 -50.12 -47.27 -12.94
C SER A 6 -48.67 -47.75 -13.22
N TRP A 7 -48.49 -48.57 -14.25
CA TRP A 7 -47.19 -49.05 -14.69
C TRP A 7 -46.18 -47.88 -14.90
N CYS A 8 -46.65 -46.72 -15.35
CA CYS A 8 -45.88 -45.49 -15.46
C CYS A 8 -45.33 -45.02 -14.11
N GLU A 9 -46.07 -45.11 -13.03
CA GLU A 9 -45.61 -44.62 -11.72
C GLU A 9 -44.62 -45.60 -11.09
N ILE A 10 -44.72 -46.89 -11.37
CA ILE A 10 -43.86 -47.92 -10.81
C ILE A 10 -42.48 -48.00 -11.50
N VAL A 11 -42.43 -47.68 -12.82
CA VAL A 11 -41.19 -47.86 -13.59
C VAL A 11 -40.56 -46.49 -13.98
N ILE A 12 -41.33 -45.50 -14.37
CA ILE A 12 -40.80 -44.22 -14.86
C ILE A 12 -40.22 -43.36 -13.69
N ARG A 13 -40.90 -43.29 -12.55
CA ARG A 13 -40.38 -42.51 -11.40
C ARG A 13 -39.04 -43.02 -10.90
N PRO A 14 -38.82 -44.30 -10.61
CA PRO A 14 -37.50 -44.78 -10.19
C PRO A 14 -36.46 -44.70 -11.30
N ALA A 15 -36.82 -44.82 -12.59
CA ALA A 15 -35.89 -44.61 -13.69
C ALA A 15 -35.40 -43.16 -13.78
N VAL A 16 -36.30 -42.17 -13.62
CA VAL A 16 -35.95 -40.77 -13.58
C VAL A 16 -35.04 -40.45 -12.40
N VAL A 17 -35.37 -41.00 -11.21
CA VAL A 17 -34.52 -40.84 -10.01
C VAL A 17 -33.13 -41.46 -10.24
N ALA A 18 -33.06 -42.64 -10.85
CA ALA A 18 -31.77 -43.29 -11.15
C ALA A 18 -30.93 -42.45 -12.14
N VAL A 19 -31.52 -41.84 -13.16
CA VAL A 19 -30.85 -40.93 -14.10
C VAL A 19 -30.36 -39.66 -13.39
N ILE A 20 -31.17 -39.06 -12.54
CA ILE A 20 -30.75 -37.88 -11.75
C ILE A 20 -29.57 -38.24 -10.82
N VAL A 21 -29.64 -39.36 -10.12
CA VAL A 21 -28.55 -39.82 -9.26
C VAL A 21 -27.29 -40.09 -10.06
N ALA A 22 -27.40 -40.72 -11.25
CA ALA A 22 -26.26 -40.94 -12.14
C ALA A 22 -25.62 -39.62 -12.61
N ILE A 23 -26.44 -38.65 -12.98
CA ILE A 23 -25.96 -37.29 -13.37
C ILE A 23 -25.26 -36.61 -12.20
N VAL A 24 -25.83 -36.65 -10.99
CA VAL A 24 -25.22 -36.08 -9.79
C VAL A 24 -23.88 -36.77 -9.47
N LEU A 25 -23.80 -38.07 -9.58
CA LEU A 25 -22.56 -38.83 -9.38
C LEU A 25 -21.51 -38.50 -10.43
N ILE A 26 -21.91 -38.29 -11.69
CA ILE A 26 -21.03 -37.86 -12.76
C ILE A 26 -20.51 -36.44 -12.48
N ILE A 27 -21.41 -35.53 -12.10
CA ILE A 27 -21.01 -34.16 -11.71
C ILE A 27 -20.02 -34.20 -10.53
N ILE A 28 -20.29 -34.97 -9.49
CA ILE A 28 -19.40 -35.15 -8.34
C ILE A 28 -18.04 -35.72 -8.76
N ARG A 29 -18.00 -36.65 -9.71
CA ARG A 29 -16.74 -37.23 -10.19
C ARG A 29 -15.95 -36.32 -11.15
N LEU A 30 -16.66 -35.51 -11.92
CA LEU A 30 -16.02 -34.61 -12.90
C LEU A 30 -15.70 -33.23 -12.31
N THR A 31 -16.33 -32.82 -11.20
CA THR A 31 -15.93 -31.62 -10.45
C THR A 31 -14.70 -31.94 -9.61
N PRO A 32 -13.58 -31.27 -9.81
CA PRO A 32 -12.43 -31.40 -8.94
C PRO A 32 -12.80 -30.81 -7.57
N PHE A 33 -13.28 -31.65 -6.66
CA PHE A 33 -13.41 -31.23 -5.26
C PHE A 33 -12.01 -31.00 -4.70
N PRO A 34 -11.74 -29.86 -4.06
CA PRO A 34 -10.48 -29.67 -3.38
C PRO A 34 -10.32 -30.80 -2.34
N ASP A 35 -9.18 -31.42 -2.36
CA ASP A 35 -8.86 -32.54 -1.48
C ASP A 35 -8.88 -32.05 -0.02
N ILE A 36 -9.93 -32.34 0.72
CA ILE A 36 -10.16 -31.88 2.11
C ILE A 36 -9.02 -32.34 3.06
N LYS A 37 -8.20 -33.29 2.61
CA LYS A 37 -7.04 -33.79 3.38
C LYS A 37 -5.87 -32.81 3.40
N ASN A 38 -5.84 -31.78 2.55
CA ASN A 38 -4.79 -30.75 2.53
C ASN A 38 -5.28 -29.43 3.10
N THR A 39 -5.81 -29.39 4.31
CA THR A 39 -6.14 -28.14 5.03
C THR A 39 -4.90 -27.25 5.30
N HIS A 40 -3.71 -27.73 4.96
CA HIS A 40 -2.47 -26.97 4.84
C HIS A 40 -1.97 -26.92 3.38
N ALA A 41 -2.88 -26.99 2.41
CA ALA A 41 -2.51 -26.80 1.02
C ALA A 41 -1.79 -25.46 0.90
N ASN A 42 -0.59 -25.49 0.36
CA ASN A 42 0.23 -24.32 0.16
C ASN A 42 -0.50 -23.36 -0.78
N CYS A 43 -0.92 -22.20 -0.30
CA CYS A 43 -1.57 -21.18 -1.13
C CYS A 43 -0.65 -20.61 -2.20
N ASP A 44 0.65 -20.78 -2.05
CA ASP A 44 1.63 -20.54 -3.11
C ASP A 44 1.64 -21.70 -4.10
N ARG A 45 0.72 -21.67 -5.06
CA ARG A 45 0.50 -22.68 -6.10
C ARG A 45 0.40 -22.03 -7.48
N PRO A 46 0.56 -22.78 -8.57
CA PRO A 46 0.17 -22.31 -9.91
C PRO A 46 -1.32 -21.97 -9.92
N CYS A 47 -1.68 -20.80 -10.46
CA CYS A 47 -3.07 -20.34 -10.50
C CYS A 47 -3.74 -20.79 -11.80
N HIS A 48 -4.94 -21.37 -11.71
CA HIS A 48 -5.73 -21.84 -12.85
C HIS A 48 -7.10 -21.16 -12.87
N GLU A 49 -7.66 -20.94 -14.07
CA GLU A 49 -8.93 -20.22 -14.27
C GLU A 49 -10.15 -20.93 -13.68
N LEU A 50 -10.12 -22.27 -13.69
CA LEU A 50 -11.24 -23.12 -13.29
C LEU A 50 -11.11 -23.63 -11.84
N GLU A 51 -10.10 -23.18 -11.11
CA GLU A 51 -9.97 -23.53 -9.69
C GLU A 51 -10.90 -22.70 -8.83
N TRP A 52 -11.54 -23.36 -7.87
CA TRP A 52 -12.28 -22.67 -6.82
C TRP A 52 -11.31 -21.86 -5.96
N PRO A 53 -11.73 -20.67 -5.50
CA PRO A 53 -10.94 -19.90 -4.55
C PRO A 53 -10.57 -20.73 -3.31
N MET A 54 -9.29 -20.72 -2.95
CA MET A 54 -8.83 -21.38 -1.74
C MET A 54 -9.00 -20.47 -0.53
N ILE A 55 -9.22 -21.10 0.65
CA ILE A 55 -9.15 -20.41 1.93
C ILE A 55 -7.72 -20.53 2.45
N CYS A 56 -7.00 -19.44 2.37
CA CYS A 56 -5.61 -19.32 2.77
C CYS A 56 -5.53 -18.82 4.22
N ARG A 57 -5.15 -19.71 5.15
CA ARG A 57 -5.07 -19.38 6.56
C ARG A 57 -3.63 -19.10 6.98
N PHE A 58 -3.44 -17.94 7.60
CA PHE A 58 -2.16 -17.50 8.12
C PHE A 58 -2.32 -17.07 9.58
N GLN A 59 -1.26 -17.26 10.37
CA GLN A 59 -1.19 -16.74 11.73
C GLN A 59 -0.02 -15.77 11.82
N PHE A 60 -0.30 -14.54 12.27
CA PHE A 60 0.66 -13.47 12.46
C PHE A 60 0.84 -13.20 13.95
N ILE A 61 1.93 -13.67 14.50
CA ILE A 61 2.31 -13.39 15.89
C ILE A 61 3.21 -12.17 15.88
N ILE A 62 2.69 -11.04 16.35
CA ILE A 62 3.40 -9.75 16.38
C ILE A 62 4.15 -9.65 17.71
N GLU A 63 5.46 -9.48 17.63
CA GLU A 63 6.36 -9.36 18.76
C GLU A 63 7.38 -8.24 18.54
N SER A 64 7.80 -7.55 19.60
CA SER A 64 8.95 -6.65 19.53
C SER A 64 10.24 -7.41 19.83
N ARG A 65 11.29 -7.07 19.11
CA ARG A 65 12.63 -7.65 19.23
C ARG A 65 13.68 -6.53 19.22
N ARG A 66 14.91 -6.88 19.51
CA ARG A 66 16.05 -5.98 19.26
C ARG A 66 16.88 -6.55 18.12
N SER A 67 17.31 -5.68 17.22
CA SER A 67 18.31 -6.02 16.20
C SER A 67 19.66 -6.31 16.87
N LEU A 68 20.53 -7.06 16.22
CA LEU A 68 21.90 -7.35 16.64
C LEU A 68 22.07 -7.82 18.09
N THR A 69 21.10 -8.54 18.66
CA THR A 69 21.29 -9.07 20.01
C THR A 69 22.41 -10.09 20.05
N ARG A 70 23.32 -9.99 21.02
CA ARG A 70 24.42 -10.95 21.22
C ARG A 70 23.92 -12.39 21.28
N LYS A 71 22.76 -12.64 21.87
CA LYS A 71 22.15 -13.97 21.97
C LYS A 71 21.74 -14.57 20.62
N SER A 72 21.29 -13.74 19.66
CA SER A 72 20.80 -14.20 18.35
C SER A 72 21.86 -14.09 17.26
N CYS A 73 22.74 -13.07 17.34
CA CYS A 73 23.71 -12.75 16.32
C CYS A 73 25.15 -13.16 16.69
N ASP A 74 25.43 -13.49 17.96
CA ASP A 74 26.75 -13.88 18.47
C ASP A 74 27.85 -12.87 18.07
N HIS A 75 28.85 -13.27 17.33
CA HIS A 75 29.92 -12.39 16.86
C HIS A 75 29.75 -11.91 15.41
N CYS A 76 28.55 -12.01 14.83
CA CYS A 76 28.35 -11.73 13.42
C CYS A 76 28.68 -10.27 13.01
N TRP A 77 28.69 -9.32 13.95
CA TRP A 77 29.15 -7.95 13.66
C TRP A 77 30.68 -7.84 13.41
N LYS A 78 31.46 -8.85 13.78
CA LYS A 78 32.90 -8.89 13.52
C LYS A 78 33.20 -9.49 12.14
N ASN A 79 32.33 -10.37 11.66
CA ASN A 79 32.53 -11.03 10.39
C ASN A 79 31.14 -11.29 9.75
N ALA A 80 30.88 -10.62 8.63
CA ALA A 80 29.61 -10.71 7.91
C ALA A 80 29.23 -12.15 7.50
N SER A 81 30.20 -13.02 7.23
CA SER A 81 29.95 -14.43 6.91
C SER A 81 29.29 -15.18 8.06
N ASP A 82 29.57 -14.77 9.30
CA ASP A 82 29.01 -15.42 10.50
C ASP A 82 27.55 -15.06 10.74
N CYS A 83 27.03 -14.02 10.08
CA CYS A 83 25.61 -13.64 10.10
C CYS A 83 24.76 -14.51 9.18
N ALA A 84 25.36 -15.04 8.12
CA ALA A 84 24.64 -15.80 7.10
C ALA A 84 24.03 -17.07 7.70
N GLY A 85 22.71 -17.23 7.55
CA GLY A 85 21.97 -18.41 8.00
C GLY A 85 21.65 -18.48 9.50
N LYS A 86 22.01 -17.51 10.32
CA LYS A 86 21.62 -17.46 11.73
C LYS A 86 20.15 -17.09 11.87
N LYS A 87 19.37 -18.04 12.32
CA LYS A 87 17.94 -17.88 12.58
C LYS A 87 17.71 -16.80 13.66
N TYR A 88 16.87 -15.80 13.39
CA TYR A 88 16.53 -14.71 14.31
C TYR A 88 17.65 -13.67 14.57
N CYS A 89 18.67 -13.59 13.74
CA CYS A 89 19.59 -12.47 13.72
C CYS A 89 19.11 -11.42 12.73
N PHE A 90 18.72 -10.27 13.21
CA PHE A 90 18.25 -9.15 12.40
C PHE A 90 19.35 -8.11 12.30
N ILE A 91 19.90 -7.94 11.12
CA ILE A 91 21.06 -7.06 10.89
C ILE A 91 20.60 -5.60 10.78
N GLY A 92 19.55 -5.36 9.98
CA GLY A 92 19.03 -4.02 9.70
C GLY A 92 20.13 -3.10 9.14
N ASP A 93 20.32 -1.97 9.78
CA ASP A 93 21.37 -0.98 9.48
C ASP A 93 22.64 -1.15 10.31
N GLY A 94 22.74 -2.23 11.07
CA GLY A 94 23.86 -2.47 11.97
C GLY A 94 23.74 -1.78 13.33
N SER A 95 22.64 -1.11 13.63
CA SER A 95 22.38 -0.52 14.94
C SER A 95 21.58 -1.47 15.84
N ASP A 96 21.78 -1.34 17.16
CA ASP A 96 20.99 -2.04 18.17
C ASP A 96 19.73 -1.21 18.46
N ARG A 97 18.61 -1.55 17.83
CA ARG A 97 17.33 -0.87 18.00
C ARG A 97 16.19 -1.84 18.25
N ARG A 98 15.08 -1.33 18.75
CA ARG A 98 13.81 -2.05 18.80
C ARG A 98 13.27 -2.22 17.38
N ILE A 99 12.83 -3.42 17.05
CA ILE A 99 12.15 -3.75 15.80
C ILE A 99 10.88 -4.54 16.10
N PHE A 100 9.91 -4.44 15.19
CA PHE A 100 8.70 -5.25 15.24
C PHE A 100 8.78 -6.38 14.24
N THR A 101 8.35 -7.55 14.63
CA THR A 101 8.45 -8.77 13.80
C THR A 101 7.11 -9.49 13.76
N VAL A 102 6.83 -10.15 12.64
CA VAL A 102 5.74 -11.12 12.54
C VAL A 102 6.34 -12.52 12.41
N ASN A 103 5.93 -13.43 13.30
CA ASN A 103 6.45 -14.81 13.33
C ASN A 103 7.99 -14.85 13.42
N ARG A 104 8.58 -13.84 14.08
CA ARG A 104 10.03 -13.66 14.19
C ARG A 104 10.73 -13.49 12.83
N LEU A 105 10.04 -12.87 11.87
CA LEU A 105 10.57 -12.49 10.57
C LEU A 105 10.59 -10.97 10.44
N PHE A 106 11.59 -10.47 9.74
CA PHE A 106 11.72 -9.06 9.34
C PHE A 106 12.45 -9.00 7.97
N PRO A 107 11.83 -8.45 6.92
CA PRO A 107 10.40 -8.13 6.84
C PRO A 107 9.50 -9.30 7.22
N GLY A 108 8.23 -9.02 7.50
CA GLY A 108 7.24 -10.04 7.88
C GLY A 108 6.96 -11.05 6.76
N PRO A 109 6.09 -12.04 7.00
CA PRO A 109 5.78 -13.10 6.04
C PRO A 109 5.29 -12.56 4.70
N SER A 110 5.79 -13.16 3.63
CA SER A 110 5.34 -12.94 2.26
C SER A 110 4.15 -13.84 1.98
N LEU A 111 3.02 -13.26 1.60
CA LEU A 111 1.79 -13.97 1.24
C LEU A 111 1.71 -14.09 -0.29
N HIS A 112 1.69 -15.31 -0.80
CA HIS A 112 1.54 -15.63 -2.21
C HIS A 112 0.25 -16.39 -2.41
N VAL A 113 -0.69 -15.82 -3.16
CA VAL A 113 -2.04 -16.36 -3.36
C VAL A 113 -2.48 -16.16 -4.81
N CYS A 114 -3.54 -16.85 -5.20
CA CYS A 114 -4.19 -16.63 -6.49
C CYS A 114 -5.32 -15.58 -6.38
N GLU A 115 -5.62 -14.96 -7.50
CA GLU A 115 -6.75 -14.03 -7.63
C GLU A 115 -8.02 -14.70 -7.13
N ASN A 116 -8.78 -13.99 -6.30
CA ASN A 116 -10.00 -14.41 -5.62
C ASN A 116 -9.84 -15.40 -4.46
N ASP A 117 -8.64 -15.83 -4.08
CA ASP A 117 -8.45 -16.60 -2.85
C ASP A 117 -8.93 -15.80 -1.63
N ILE A 118 -9.43 -16.52 -0.64
CA ILE A 118 -9.89 -15.95 0.63
C ILE A 118 -8.74 -16.01 1.64
N LEU A 119 -8.22 -14.85 1.98
CA LEU A 119 -7.22 -14.73 3.05
C LEU A 119 -7.93 -14.72 4.40
N VAL A 120 -7.47 -15.56 5.30
CA VAL A 120 -7.85 -15.56 6.72
C VAL A 120 -6.57 -15.39 7.52
N VAL A 121 -6.34 -14.20 8.05
CA VAL A 121 -5.11 -13.86 8.78
C VAL A 121 -5.45 -13.61 10.23
N GLU A 122 -5.04 -14.53 11.09
CA GLU A 122 -5.17 -14.43 12.54
C GLU A 122 -3.99 -13.64 13.11
N VAL A 123 -4.25 -12.43 13.58
CA VAL A 123 -3.25 -11.54 14.18
C VAL A 123 -3.29 -11.70 15.69
N VAL A 124 -2.21 -12.21 16.27
CA VAL A 124 -2.00 -12.33 17.71
C VAL A 124 -1.06 -11.22 18.14
N ASN A 125 -1.58 -10.18 18.78
CA ASN A 125 -0.79 -9.07 19.28
C ASN A 125 -0.12 -9.44 20.61
N ARG A 126 1.19 -9.66 20.61
CA ARG A 126 2.00 -9.93 21.81
C ARG A 126 2.82 -8.74 22.28
N LEU A 127 2.50 -7.54 21.78
CA LEU A 127 3.18 -6.34 22.23
C LEU A 127 2.74 -5.96 23.64
N ALA A 128 3.67 -5.46 24.43
CA ALA A 128 3.39 -4.96 25.77
C ALA A 128 2.97 -3.48 25.69
N GLY A 129 1.67 -3.21 25.76
CA GLY A 129 1.13 -1.85 25.84
C GLY A 129 0.92 -1.14 24.49
N GLN A 130 1.13 -1.78 23.35
CA GLN A 130 0.89 -1.18 22.03
C GLN A 130 -0.19 -1.95 21.27
N SER A 131 -1.17 -1.22 20.76
CA SER A 131 -2.19 -1.74 19.85
C SER A 131 -1.69 -1.73 18.41
N VAL A 132 -2.28 -2.55 17.55
CA VAL A 132 -1.91 -2.65 16.14
C VAL A 132 -3.13 -2.86 15.26
N THR A 133 -3.09 -2.36 14.04
CA THR A 133 -3.98 -2.76 12.94
C THR A 133 -3.14 -3.06 11.71
N LEU A 134 -3.66 -3.86 10.79
CA LEU A 134 -2.99 -4.17 9.53
C LEU A 134 -3.84 -3.69 8.36
N HIS A 135 -3.21 -2.94 7.46
CA HIS A 135 -3.79 -2.53 6.19
C HIS A 135 -3.26 -3.38 5.03
N TRP A 136 -4.11 -3.67 4.05
CA TRP A 136 -3.85 -4.52 2.88
C TRP A 136 -3.73 -3.66 1.63
N ARG A 137 -2.60 -2.97 1.49
CA ARG A 137 -2.40 -1.96 0.45
C ARG A 137 -2.61 -2.52 -0.94
N GLY A 138 -3.46 -1.85 -1.73
CA GLY A 138 -3.80 -2.23 -3.09
C GLY A 138 -4.97 -3.22 -3.23
N GLN A 139 -5.56 -3.70 -2.11
CA GLN A 139 -6.77 -4.51 -2.15
C GLN A 139 -8.02 -3.64 -1.95
N PRO A 140 -9.07 -3.79 -2.79
CA PRO A 140 -10.26 -2.94 -2.72
C PRO A 140 -11.17 -3.26 -1.53
N LEU A 141 -11.09 -4.46 -0.94
CA LEU A 141 -11.87 -4.89 0.23
C LEU A 141 -13.39 -4.68 0.12
N GLN A 142 -13.92 -4.76 -1.09
CA GLN A 142 -15.30 -4.45 -1.41
C GLN A 142 -16.32 -5.26 -0.60
N GLU A 143 -16.05 -6.55 -0.38
CA GLU A 143 -16.92 -7.42 0.40
C GLU A 143 -16.74 -7.25 1.92
N THR A 144 -15.63 -6.68 2.35
CA THR A 144 -15.24 -6.62 3.77
C THR A 144 -14.54 -5.30 4.12
N PRO A 145 -15.21 -4.15 3.99
CA PRO A 145 -14.59 -2.84 4.29
C PRO A 145 -14.13 -2.72 5.76
N ALA A 146 -14.73 -3.47 6.67
CA ALA A 146 -14.30 -3.56 8.08
C ALA A 146 -12.90 -4.15 8.26
N MET A 147 -12.34 -4.78 7.21
CA MET A 147 -11.00 -5.39 7.23
C MET A 147 -9.90 -4.47 6.68
N ASP A 148 -10.23 -3.20 6.37
CA ASP A 148 -9.28 -2.23 5.81
C ASP A 148 -8.14 -1.85 6.78
N GLY A 149 -8.35 -2.00 8.07
CA GLY A 149 -7.30 -1.84 9.07
C GLY A 149 -7.04 -0.38 9.48
N VAL A 150 -7.89 0.57 9.11
CA VAL A 150 -7.74 1.96 9.59
C VAL A 150 -8.31 2.07 10.99
N PRO A 151 -7.47 2.38 12.01
CA PRO A 151 -7.93 2.47 13.39
C PRO A 151 -8.99 3.55 13.53
N MET A 152 -10.06 3.27 14.28
CA MET A 152 -11.18 4.18 14.59
C MET A 152 -11.98 4.66 13.36
N VAL A 153 -11.62 4.27 12.14
CA VAL A 153 -12.43 4.50 10.93
C VAL A 153 -13.18 3.22 10.56
N THR A 154 -12.46 2.12 10.32
CA THR A 154 -13.06 0.83 9.91
C THR A 154 -13.11 -0.18 11.04
N GLN A 155 -12.23 -0.11 12.01
CA GLN A 155 -12.14 -1.06 13.12
C GLN A 155 -11.53 -0.44 14.38
N CYS A 156 -11.70 -1.15 15.49
CA CYS A 156 -10.94 -0.91 16.71
C CYS A 156 -9.50 -1.38 16.56
N PRO A 157 -8.51 -0.70 17.15
CA PRO A 157 -7.16 -1.23 17.26
C PRO A 157 -7.14 -2.57 18.00
N VAL A 158 -6.32 -3.51 17.54
CA VAL A 158 -6.11 -4.81 18.18
C VAL A 158 -5.25 -4.60 19.42
N SER A 159 -5.87 -4.68 20.58
CA SER A 159 -5.23 -4.39 21.88
C SER A 159 -4.09 -5.36 22.20
N PRO A 160 -3.18 -5.00 23.12
CA PRO A 160 -2.16 -5.92 23.63
C PRO A 160 -2.75 -7.23 24.14
N HIS A 161 -2.08 -8.35 23.83
CA HIS A 161 -2.47 -9.70 24.24
C HIS A 161 -3.85 -10.17 23.76
N THR A 162 -4.40 -9.52 22.71
CA THR A 162 -5.63 -9.96 22.04
C THR A 162 -5.35 -10.54 20.67
N THR A 163 -6.36 -11.20 20.13
CA THR A 163 -6.34 -11.78 18.78
C THR A 163 -7.44 -11.16 17.94
N PHE A 164 -7.13 -10.83 16.69
CA PHE A 164 -8.08 -10.38 15.70
C PHE A 164 -7.90 -11.17 14.40
N GLN A 165 -9.00 -11.52 13.74
CA GLN A 165 -8.95 -12.27 12.49
C GLN A 165 -9.41 -11.40 11.34
N TYR A 166 -8.48 -11.07 10.43
CA TYR A 166 -8.80 -10.49 9.14
C TYR A 166 -9.30 -11.57 8.19
N LYS A 167 -10.37 -11.26 7.46
CA LYS A 167 -10.90 -12.14 6.41
C LYS A 167 -11.23 -11.29 5.20
N LEU A 168 -10.52 -11.50 4.11
CA LEU A 168 -10.67 -10.72 2.89
C LEU A 168 -10.46 -11.58 1.65
N ARG A 169 -11.04 -11.15 0.53
CA ARG A 169 -10.79 -11.72 -0.79
C ARG A 169 -9.64 -11.00 -1.45
N ALA A 170 -8.65 -11.74 -1.96
CA ALA A 170 -7.56 -11.21 -2.77
C ALA A 170 -8.07 -10.96 -4.21
N SER A 171 -8.91 -9.95 -4.40
CA SER A 171 -9.59 -9.70 -5.67
C SER A 171 -8.77 -8.88 -6.66
N GLN A 172 -7.81 -8.10 -6.17
CA GLN A 172 -6.94 -7.30 -7.02
C GLN A 172 -5.62 -8.03 -7.25
N PRO A 173 -5.34 -8.53 -8.47
CA PRO A 173 -4.05 -9.15 -8.77
C PRO A 173 -2.94 -8.11 -8.88
N GLY A 174 -1.70 -8.56 -8.65
CA GLY A 174 -0.51 -7.73 -8.76
C GLY A 174 0.41 -7.81 -7.55
N THR A 175 1.30 -6.83 -7.47
CA THR A 175 2.23 -6.65 -6.37
C THR A 175 1.66 -5.69 -5.35
N HIS A 176 1.38 -6.20 -4.18
CA HIS A 176 0.81 -5.51 -3.03
C HIS A 176 1.63 -5.80 -1.79
N PHE A 177 1.29 -5.16 -0.68
CA PHE A 177 1.88 -5.47 0.63
C PHE A 177 0.88 -5.18 1.76
N TRP A 178 1.06 -5.87 2.87
CA TRP A 178 0.39 -5.56 4.11
C TRP A 178 1.35 -4.77 5.02
N GLN A 179 0.81 -3.86 5.80
CA GLN A 179 1.58 -3.03 6.72
C GLN A 179 0.79 -2.72 7.99
N ALA A 180 1.49 -2.42 9.09
CA ALA A 180 0.86 -1.85 10.25
C ALA A 180 0.36 -0.43 9.96
N MET A 181 -0.78 -0.08 10.57
CA MET A 181 -1.37 1.25 10.46
C MET A 181 -1.75 1.75 11.86
N THR A 182 -0.79 2.34 12.56
CA THR A 182 -0.95 2.73 13.96
C THR A 182 -0.70 4.23 14.22
N GLY A 183 -0.08 4.92 13.26
CA GLY A 183 0.42 6.29 13.44
C GLY A 183 1.72 6.38 14.25
N ASP A 184 2.24 5.24 14.71
CA ASP A 184 3.55 5.16 15.37
C ASP A 184 4.62 4.85 14.34
N THR A 185 5.57 5.76 14.18
CA THR A 185 6.65 5.63 13.19
C THR A 185 7.56 4.43 13.43
N GLU A 186 7.70 3.97 14.68
CA GLU A 186 8.47 2.76 14.98
C GLU A 186 7.79 1.50 14.41
N MET A 187 6.45 1.52 14.28
CA MET A 187 5.68 0.38 13.76
C MET A 187 5.53 0.40 12.23
N ASP A 188 5.93 1.44 11.54
CA ASP A 188 5.91 1.50 10.07
C ASP A 188 6.79 0.40 9.44
N ASP A 189 7.77 -0.09 10.19
CA ASP A 189 8.64 -1.20 9.78
C ASP A 189 7.93 -2.57 9.81
N LEU A 190 6.70 -2.66 10.30
CA LEU A 190 5.94 -3.90 10.33
C LEU A 190 5.14 -4.09 9.04
N PHE A 191 5.75 -4.73 8.06
CA PHE A 191 5.18 -4.98 6.74
C PHE A 191 5.64 -6.32 6.17
N GLY A 192 4.95 -6.76 5.09
CA GLY A 192 5.36 -7.92 4.28
C GLY A 192 4.58 -7.97 2.96
N ALA A 193 5.01 -8.84 2.03
CA ALA A 193 4.38 -8.95 0.72
C ALA A 193 2.96 -9.49 0.79
N LEU A 194 2.18 -9.03 -0.19
CA LEU A 194 0.97 -9.68 -0.65
C LEU A 194 1.02 -9.75 -2.17
N ILE A 195 1.37 -10.91 -2.71
CA ILE A 195 1.44 -11.14 -4.15
C ILE A 195 0.22 -11.94 -4.58
N VAL A 196 -0.64 -11.31 -5.35
CA VAL A 196 -1.85 -11.92 -5.89
C VAL A 196 -1.63 -12.22 -7.36
N ARG A 197 -1.58 -13.51 -7.72
CA ARG A 197 -1.26 -13.95 -9.07
C ARG A 197 -2.52 -14.31 -9.85
N ARG A 198 -2.52 -13.97 -11.12
CA ARG A 198 -3.51 -14.44 -12.10
C ARG A 198 -3.11 -15.80 -12.67
N SER A 199 -4.09 -16.49 -13.24
CA SER A 199 -3.79 -17.64 -14.11
C SER A 199 -2.97 -17.21 -15.31
N ALA A 200 -2.15 -18.12 -15.84
CA ALA A 200 -1.26 -17.83 -16.98
C ALA A 200 -2.01 -17.34 -18.23
N LYS A 201 -3.28 -17.68 -18.40
CA LYS A 201 -4.10 -17.23 -19.52
C LYS A 201 -4.64 -15.80 -19.35
N LEU A 202 -4.90 -15.38 -18.12
CA LEU A 202 -5.43 -14.06 -17.79
C LEU A 202 -4.31 -13.04 -17.54
N GLU A 203 -3.07 -13.49 -17.32
CA GLU A 203 -1.92 -12.61 -17.11
C GLU A 203 -1.52 -11.92 -18.42
N PRO A 204 -1.75 -10.60 -18.57
CA PRO A 204 -1.57 -9.91 -19.85
C PRO A 204 -0.13 -9.92 -20.34
N HIS A 205 0.83 -10.00 -19.43
CA HIS A 205 2.27 -9.96 -19.75
C HIS A 205 2.94 -11.33 -19.70
N ARG A 206 2.17 -12.43 -19.65
CA ARG A 206 2.71 -13.79 -19.45
C ARG A 206 3.80 -14.18 -20.45
N THR A 207 3.73 -13.68 -21.66
CA THR A 207 4.71 -13.99 -22.73
C THR A 207 6.02 -13.21 -22.61
N LEU A 208 6.08 -12.19 -21.76
CA LEU A 208 7.24 -11.31 -21.63
C LEU A 208 8.28 -11.82 -20.63
N TYR A 209 7.94 -12.77 -19.77
CA TYR A 209 8.86 -13.36 -18.79
C TYR A 209 8.72 -14.88 -18.72
N ASP A 210 9.78 -15.54 -18.28
CA ASP A 210 9.85 -16.99 -18.14
C ASP A 210 9.62 -17.42 -16.68
N GLU A 211 10.10 -16.61 -15.73
CA GLU A 211 10.09 -16.90 -14.30
C GLU A 211 9.47 -15.73 -13.50
N ASP A 212 8.54 -16.06 -12.59
CA ASP A 212 7.95 -15.14 -11.59
C ASP A 212 8.05 -15.84 -10.22
N LYS A 213 9.10 -15.53 -9.49
CA LYS A 213 9.48 -16.24 -8.26
C LYS A 213 9.51 -15.32 -7.05
N PRO A 214 9.19 -15.85 -5.85
CA PRO A 214 9.29 -15.09 -4.60
C PRO A 214 10.67 -14.49 -4.33
N GLU A 215 11.76 -15.14 -4.82
CA GLU A 215 13.13 -14.70 -4.64
C GLU A 215 13.44 -13.39 -5.38
N HIS A 216 12.63 -13.00 -6.39
CA HIS A 216 12.81 -11.77 -7.17
C HIS A 216 11.98 -10.59 -6.63
N LEU A 217 11.63 -10.65 -5.35
CA LEU A 217 10.92 -9.60 -4.65
C LEU A 217 11.89 -8.69 -3.90
N ILE A 218 11.73 -7.38 -4.10
CA ILE A 218 12.58 -6.35 -3.52
C ILE A 218 11.73 -5.41 -2.68
N TYR A 219 11.94 -5.41 -1.37
CA TYR A 219 11.36 -4.42 -0.48
C TYR A 219 12.37 -3.36 -0.15
N LEU A 220 11.98 -2.12 -0.35
CA LEU A 220 12.69 -0.96 0.16
C LEU A 220 11.97 -0.43 1.39
N SER A 221 12.72 -0.14 2.43
CA SER A 221 12.26 0.57 3.61
C SER A 221 13.33 1.52 4.10
N GLU A 222 12.93 2.56 4.80
CA GLU A 222 13.85 3.56 5.34
C GLU A 222 13.79 3.50 6.87
N TRP A 223 14.95 3.35 7.48
CA TRP A 223 15.12 3.49 8.93
C TRP A 223 15.72 4.83 9.26
N THR A 224 15.12 5.55 10.18
CA THR A 224 15.65 6.80 10.73
C THR A 224 16.15 6.55 12.15
N SER A 225 17.40 6.91 12.41
CA SER A 225 18.00 6.83 13.74
C SER A 225 17.48 7.99 14.61
N ARG A 226 17.65 7.88 15.94
CA ARG A 226 17.33 8.97 16.87
C ARG A 226 18.13 10.26 16.60
N SER A 227 19.28 10.17 15.94
CA SER A 227 20.06 11.32 15.50
C SER A 227 19.60 11.93 14.18
N GLY A 228 18.47 11.46 13.60
CA GLY A 228 17.93 11.94 12.33
C GLY A 228 18.63 11.38 11.09
N GLN A 229 19.58 10.46 11.25
CA GLN A 229 20.21 9.80 10.09
C GLN A 229 19.32 8.71 9.56
N SER A 230 19.05 8.76 8.26
CA SER A 230 18.31 7.72 7.55
C SER A 230 19.24 6.68 6.93
N THR A 231 18.74 5.46 6.83
CA THR A 231 19.39 4.32 6.16
C THR A 231 18.35 3.60 5.33
N LEU A 232 18.66 3.35 4.06
CA LEU A 232 17.80 2.59 3.16
C LEU A 232 18.09 1.09 3.35
N LEU A 233 17.06 0.29 3.52
CA LEU A 233 17.15 -1.17 3.64
C LEU A 233 16.58 -1.85 2.40
N ILE A 234 17.22 -2.93 1.98
CA ILE A 234 16.77 -3.85 0.93
C ILE A 234 16.43 -5.18 1.62
N ASN A 235 15.15 -5.57 1.59
CA ASN A 235 14.68 -6.78 2.29
C ASN A 235 15.12 -6.84 3.77
N GLY A 236 15.09 -5.68 4.45
CA GLY A 236 15.45 -5.56 5.85
C GLY A 236 16.94 -5.49 6.15
N MET A 237 17.80 -5.32 5.14
CA MET A 237 19.27 -5.26 5.29
C MET A 237 19.87 -4.05 4.60
N SER A 238 20.91 -3.49 5.21
CA SER A 238 21.77 -2.46 4.63
C SER A 238 23.17 -3.01 4.37
N ALA A 239 23.87 -2.41 3.43
CA ALA A 239 25.29 -2.74 3.13
C ALA A 239 26.26 -2.44 4.30
N GLY A 240 25.79 -1.77 5.35
CA GLY A 240 26.60 -1.30 6.46
C GLY A 240 27.28 0.04 6.19
N LYS A 241 27.83 0.64 7.26
CA LYS A 241 28.65 1.86 7.19
C LYS A 241 30.13 1.48 7.17
N GLU A 242 30.98 2.43 6.82
CA GLU A 242 32.45 2.26 6.79
C GLU A 242 32.96 1.45 7.99
N GLY A 243 33.63 0.32 7.71
CA GLY A 243 34.19 -0.58 8.70
C GLY A 243 33.32 -1.78 9.14
N ASN A 244 32.02 -1.79 8.83
CA ASN A 244 31.12 -2.90 9.11
C ASN A 244 30.39 -3.30 7.83
N PHE A 245 30.97 -4.22 7.06
CA PHE A 245 30.35 -4.73 5.83
C PHE A 245 29.44 -5.91 6.17
N PHE A 246 28.14 -5.76 5.92
CA PHE A 246 27.17 -6.85 6.01
C PHE A 246 27.02 -7.56 4.64
N PRO A 247 26.56 -8.82 4.63
CA PRO A 247 26.30 -9.53 3.39
C PRO A 247 25.20 -8.81 2.60
N LEU A 248 25.51 -8.51 1.34
CA LEU A 248 24.52 -7.90 0.43
C LEU A 248 23.46 -8.89 0.04
N GLN A 249 22.24 -8.42 -0.12
CA GLN A 249 21.15 -9.19 -0.73
C GLN A 249 21.56 -9.62 -2.14
N THR A 250 21.35 -10.90 -2.47
CA THR A 250 21.75 -11.47 -3.77
C THR A 250 20.55 -12.05 -4.48
N TYR A 251 20.43 -11.73 -5.76
CA TYR A 251 19.39 -12.26 -6.67
C TYR A 251 20.06 -13.10 -7.75
N ASN A 252 19.59 -14.34 -7.89
CA ASN A 252 20.19 -15.30 -8.81
C ASN A 252 19.38 -15.39 -10.11
N VAL A 253 20.07 -15.32 -11.25
CA VAL A 253 19.47 -15.46 -12.58
C VAL A 253 20.29 -16.43 -13.44
N THR A 254 19.64 -17.05 -14.42
CA THR A 254 20.27 -17.92 -15.40
C THR A 254 20.30 -17.21 -16.74
N GLU A 255 21.45 -17.21 -17.40
CA GLU A 255 21.62 -16.62 -18.73
C GLU A 255 20.53 -17.09 -19.72
N GLY A 256 20.04 -16.16 -20.53
CA GLY A 256 19.02 -16.40 -21.55
C GLY A 256 17.57 -16.40 -21.02
N LYS A 257 17.34 -16.35 -19.72
CA LYS A 257 16.00 -16.27 -19.13
C LYS A 257 15.57 -14.85 -18.82
N ARG A 258 14.24 -14.64 -18.81
CA ARG A 258 13.59 -13.37 -18.45
C ARG A 258 12.86 -13.54 -17.13
N TYR A 259 13.09 -12.62 -16.18
CA TYR A 259 12.59 -12.69 -14.82
C TYR A 259 11.68 -11.51 -14.51
N ARG A 260 10.50 -11.77 -13.96
CA ARG A 260 9.66 -10.71 -13.37
C ARG A 260 10.22 -10.37 -12.00
N PHE A 261 10.72 -9.16 -11.85
CA PHE A 261 11.10 -8.55 -10.58
C PHE A 261 9.96 -7.68 -10.08
N ARG A 262 9.77 -7.67 -8.78
CA ARG A 262 8.73 -6.90 -8.09
C ARG A 262 9.39 -6.02 -7.06
N VAL A 263 9.25 -4.71 -7.20
CA VAL A 263 9.79 -3.72 -6.26
C VAL A 263 8.64 -3.05 -5.53
N ALA A 264 8.72 -3.01 -4.20
CA ALA A 264 7.81 -2.24 -3.36
C ALA A 264 8.63 -1.35 -2.41
N TYR A 265 8.38 -0.05 -2.43
CA TYR A 265 8.93 0.87 -1.46
C TYR A 265 7.90 1.05 -0.35
N THR A 266 8.05 0.32 0.75
CA THR A 266 6.99 0.18 1.75
C THR A 266 6.90 1.39 2.68
N THR A 267 8.02 1.80 3.26
CA THR A 267 8.06 2.90 4.24
C THR A 267 9.19 3.87 3.92
N GLY A 268 8.92 5.15 4.10
CA GLY A 268 9.92 6.21 3.88
C GLY A 268 9.62 7.42 4.75
N HIS A 269 10.20 7.46 5.95
CA HIS A 269 9.99 8.53 6.92
C HIS A 269 10.40 9.91 6.39
N SER A 270 11.44 9.96 5.56
CA SER A 270 11.88 11.19 4.90
C SER A 270 10.94 11.63 3.78
N GLY A 271 10.19 10.71 3.20
CA GLY A 271 9.43 10.94 1.96
C GLY A 271 10.31 11.11 0.72
N CYS A 272 11.59 10.78 0.82
CA CYS A 272 12.53 10.89 -0.28
C CYS A 272 12.27 9.83 -1.35
N PRO A 273 12.14 10.23 -2.62
CA PRO A 273 12.12 9.28 -3.72
C PRO A 273 13.43 8.52 -3.82
N VAL A 274 13.35 7.27 -4.25
CA VAL A 274 14.51 6.40 -4.46
C VAL A 274 14.63 6.06 -5.94
N SER A 275 15.84 6.19 -6.47
CA SER A 275 16.19 5.67 -7.80
C SER A 275 16.68 4.22 -7.67
N ALA A 276 16.22 3.36 -8.56
CA ALA A 276 16.66 1.96 -8.66
C ALA A 276 17.19 1.67 -10.06
N GLN A 277 18.34 1.00 -10.14
CA GLN A 277 18.97 0.64 -11.40
C GLN A 277 19.80 -0.64 -11.26
N ILE A 278 19.98 -1.36 -12.37
CA ILE A 278 20.79 -2.59 -12.44
C ILE A 278 21.89 -2.38 -13.47
N SER A 279 23.15 -2.59 -13.08
CA SER A 279 24.31 -2.39 -13.95
C SER A 279 24.17 -3.19 -15.25
N SER A 280 24.37 -2.52 -16.37
CA SER A 280 24.33 -3.11 -17.73
C SER A 280 23.00 -3.72 -18.16
N HIS A 281 21.92 -3.57 -17.37
CA HIS A 281 20.61 -4.11 -17.70
C HIS A 281 19.57 -3.00 -17.84
N SER A 282 18.69 -3.14 -18.82
CA SER A 282 17.48 -2.35 -18.93
C SER A 282 16.31 -3.08 -18.26
N LEU A 283 15.34 -2.31 -17.81
CA LEU A 283 14.14 -2.76 -17.09
C LEU A 283 12.94 -2.60 -18.02
N LEU A 284 12.18 -3.65 -18.28
CA LEU A 284 10.93 -3.57 -19.03
C LEU A 284 9.77 -3.47 -18.04
N ILE A 285 9.25 -2.28 -17.84
CA ILE A 285 8.15 -2.01 -16.91
C ILE A 285 6.88 -2.70 -17.38
N LEU A 286 6.19 -3.39 -16.45
CA LEU A 286 4.95 -4.12 -16.72
C LEU A 286 3.75 -3.57 -15.96
N ALA A 287 3.94 -3.15 -14.71
CA ALA A 287 2.84 -2.73 -13.85
C ALA A 287 3.29 -1.67 -12.85
N LEU A 288 2.34 -0.82 -12.48
CA LEU A 288 2.46 0.17 -11.39
C LEU A 288 1.34 -0.09 -10.37
N ASP A 289 1.67 -0.14 -9.10
CA ASP A 289 0.72 -0.37 -7.99
C ASP A 289 -0.19 -1.60 -8.22
N GLY A 290 0.35 -2.66 -8.84
CA GLY A 290 -0.38 -3.86 -9.21
C GLY A 290 -1.19 -3.74 -10.51
N GLN A 291 -1.30 -2.55 -11.10
CA GLN A 291 -2.08 -2.31 -12.32
C GLN A 291 -1.21 -2.46 -13.58
N PRO A 292 -1.62 -3.28 -14.57
CA PRO A 292 -0.84 -3.54 -15.75
C PRO A 292 -0.77 -2.32 -16.70
N THR A 293 0.42 -2.07 -17.24
CA THR A 293 0.68 -1.01 -18.22
C THR A 293 1.14 -1.58 -19.56
N GLU A 294 1.08 -0.78 -20.63
CA GLU A 294 1.83 -1.09 -21.84
C GLU A 294 3.33 -1.21 -21.49
N PRO A 295 4.04 -2.24 -21.97
CA PRO A 295 5.43 -2.46 -21.61
C PRO A 295 6.32 -1.29 -22.02
N LYS A 296 7.11 -0.75 -21.09
CA LYS A 296 8.03 0.37 -21.35
C LYS A 296 9.45 0.02 -20.91
N LYS A 297 10.41 0.12 -21.82
CA LYS A 297 11.82 -0.14 -21.54
C LYS A 297 12.51 1.12 -21.04
N VAL A 298 13.22 1.00 -19.90
CA VAL A 298 14.00 2.06 -19.26
C VAL A 298 15.25 1.48 -18.61
N ASP A 299 16.22 2.32 -18.23
CA ASP A 299 17.45 1.87 -17.57
C ASP A 299 17.41 2.07 -16.06
N SER A 300 16.54 2.96 -15.59
CA SER A 300 16.32 3.18 -14.16
C SER A 300 14.89 3.63 -13.89
N ILE A 301 14.47 3.47 -12.63
CA ILE A 301 13.15 3.87 -12.14
C ILE A 301 13.33 4.75 -10.91
N HIS A 302 12.48 5.77 -10.76
CA HIS A 302 12.32 6.52 -9.51
C HIS A 302 10.94 6.22 -8.94
N LEU A 303 10.87 5.95 -7.65
CA LEU A 303 9.63 5.63 -6.94
C LEU A 303 9.60 6.31 -5.57
N VAL A 304 8.38 6.57 -5.07
CA VAL A 304 8.12 7.11 -3.73
C VAL A 304 7.62 6.02 -2.79
N PRO A 305 7.66 6.25 -1.46
CA PRO A 305 7.10 5.30 -0.50
C PRO A 305 5.63 4.98 -0.80
N GLY A 306 5.28 3.71 -0.68
CA GLY A 306 3.95 3.17 -0.99
C GLY A 306 3.79 2.69 -2.43
N GLU A 307 4.64 3.07 -3.36
CA GLU A 307 4.57 2.61 -4.76
C GLU A 307 5.13 1.20 -4.94
N ARG A 308 4.58 0.51 -5.93
CA ARG A 308 5.01 -0.82 -6.38
C ARG A 308 5.22 -0.76 -7.88
N ILE A 309 6.33 -1.34 -8.34
CA ILE A 309 6.68 -1.41 -9.77
C ILE A 309 7.12 -2.83 -10.09
N ASP A 310 6.49 -3.42 -11.11
CA ASP A 310 6.91 -4.70 -11.66
C ASP A 310 7.64 -4.48 -12.97
N PHE A 311 8.78 -5.13 -13.14
CA PHE A 311 9.53 -5.10 -14.39
C PHE A 311 10.09 -6.46 -14.76
N VAL A 312 10.37 -6.64 -16.04
CA VAL A 312 11.14 -7.79 -16.54
C VAL A 312 12.60 -7.41 -16.68
N LEU A 313 13.45 -8.25 -16.10
CA LEU A 313 14.88 -8.29 -16.33
C LEU A 313 15.21 -9.43 -17.31
N SER A 314 15.82 -9.10 -18.44
CA SER A 314 16.40 -10.10 -19.34
C SER A 314 17.82 -10.40 -18.89
N ALA A 315 18.11 -11.68 -18.59
CA ALA A 315 19.45 -12.13 -18.26
C ALA A 315 20.26 -12.41 -19.53
N ASP A 316 20.55 -11.36 -20.29
CA ASP A 316 21.18 -11.38 -21.61
C ASP A 316 22.62 -10.85 -21.60
N GLN A 317 23.17 -10.60 -20.42
CA GLN A 317 24.53 -10.11 -20.25
C GLN A 317 25.51 -11.27 -20.00
N ALA A 318 26.81 -10.99 -20.12
CA ALA A 318 27.85 -11.96 -19.82
C ALA A 318 27.72 -12.54 -18.42
N ILE A 319 28.04 -13.83 -18.24
CA ILE A 319 28.00 -14.52 -16.93
C ILE A 319 28.95 -13.84 -15.97
N ASN A 320 28.38 -13.05 -15.05
CA ASN A 320 29.11 -12.25 -14.08
C ASN A 320 28.22 -11.86 -12.90
N ARG A 321 28.70 -10.95 -12.05
CA ARG A 321 27.98 -10.33 -10.94
C ARG A 321 27.77 -8.86 -11.24
N TYR A 322 26.56 -8.35 -11.04
CA TYR A 322 26.17 -6.98 -11.37
C TYR A 322 25.59 -6.28 -10.16
N THR A 323 25.89 -5.00 -9.99
CA THR A 323 25.33 -4.21 -8.90
C THR A 323 23.89 -3.83 -9.19
N ILE A 324 23.00 -4.04 -8.24
CA ILE A 324 21.70 -3.38 -8.13
C ILE A 324 21.86 -2.23 -7.16
N ARG A 325 21.62 -1.00 -7.59
CA ARG A 325 21.81 0.21 -6.79
C ARG A 325 20.47 0.86 -6.48
N PHE A 326 20.29 1.22 -5.22
CA PHE A 326 19.20 2.07 -4.76
C PHE A 326 19.79 3.31 -4.12
N LYS A 327 19.36 4.49 -4.57
CA LYS A 327 19.86 5.78 -4.08
C LYS A 327 18.71 6.75 -3.91
N THR A 328 18.69 7.50 -2.80
CA THR A 328 17.75 8.62 -2.65
C THR A 328 17.99 9.66 -3.72
N SER A 329 16.91 10.32 -4.16
CA SER A 329 16.98 11.35 -5.18
C SER A 329 17.84 12.53 -4.74
N ASP A 330 18.54 13.14 -5.69
CA ASP A 330 19.40 14.31 -5.44
C ASP A 330 18.61 15.53 -4.93
N TRP A 331 17.28 15.52 -4.99
CA TRP A 331 16.42 16.53 -4.35
C TRP A 331 16.44 16.49 -2.84
N CYS A 332 16.75 15.34 -2.28
CA CYS A 332 16.91 15.13 -0.86
C CYS A 332 18.34 15.44 -0.45
N THR A 333 18.74 16.72 -0.60
CA THR A 333 20.12 17.16 -0.39
C THR A 333 20.72 16.79 0.97
N ASP A 334 19.85 16.67 2.00
CA ASP A 334 20.27 16.30 3.36
C ASP A 334 20.34 14.79 3.58
N LEU A 335 19.87 13.98 2.61
CA LEU A 335 19.74 12.53 2.70
C LEU A 335 20.35 11.83 1.48
N ASN A 336 21.64 11.96 1.29
CA ASN A 336 22.35 11.20 0.26
C ASN A 336 22.61 9.76 0.76
N VAL A 337 21.55 8.93 0.75
CA VAL A 337 21.59 7.54 1.23
C VAL A 337 21.55 6.61 0.04
N GLU A 338 22.44 5.63 0.03
CA GLU A 338 22.42 4.58 -0.98
C GLU A 338 22.60 3.19 -0.35
N ASN A 339 22.05 2.18 -1.00
CA ASN A 339 22.23 0.78 -0.65
C ASN A 339 22.33 -0.06 -1.93
N PHE A 340 22.95 -1.24 -1.79
CA PHE A 340 23.28 -2.12 -2.91
C PHE A 340 22.78 -3.54 -2.67
N ALA A 341 22.43 -4.21 -3.78
CA ALA A 341 22.27 -5.64 -3.86
C ALA A 341 23.07 -6.17 -5.05
N ILE A 342 23.19 -7.47 -5.16
CA ILE A 342 23.95 -8.13 -6.21
C ILE A 342 23.01 -8.99 -7.06
N LEU A 343 23.01 -8.77 -8.36
CA LEU A 343 22.49 -9.70 -9.36
C LEU A 343 23.61 -10.66 -9.74
N THR A 344 23.40 -11.95 -9.54
CA THR A 344 24.40 -12.99 -9.81
C THR A 344 23.89 -13.94 -10.89
N TYR A 345 24.65 -14.09 -11.96
CA TYR A 345 24.38 -15.12 -12.96
C TYR A 345 24.82 -16.48 -12.41
N ASN A 346 23.93 -17.46 -12.49
CA ASN A 346 24.27 -18.85 -12.18
C ASN A 346 25.49 -19.26 -13.04
N SER A 347 26.42 -20.00 -12.49
CA SER A 347 27.71 -20.34 -13.09
C SER A 347 28.78 -19.23 -13.06
N SER A 348 28.49 -18.02 -12.51
CA SER A 348 29.55 -17.06 -12.24
C SER A 348 30.46 -17.58 -11.11
N HIS A 349 31.78 -17.40 -11.27
CA HIS A 349 32.72 -17.75 -10.21
C HIS A 349 32.52 -16.82 -9.00
N PRO A 350 32.55 -17.31 -7.74
CA PRO A 350 32.40 -16.45 -6.56
C PRO A 350 33.37 -15.28 -6.48
N SER A 351 34.56 -15.40 -7.09
CA SER A 351 35.57 -14.35 -7.21
C SER A 351 35.41 -13.46 -8.46
N SER A 352 34.35 -13.63 -9.25
CA SER A 352 34.09 -12.76 -10.42
C SER A 352 33.98 -11.31 -9.98
N LYS A 353 34.58 -10.41 -10.74
CA LYS A 353 34.54 -8.97 -10.49
C LYS A 353 33.07 -8.50 -10.54
N ILE A 354 32.68 -7.68 -9.56
CA ILE A 354 31.38 -7.04 -9.57
C ILE A 354 31.43 -5.90 -10.59
N ILE A 355 30.53 -5.93 -11.58
CA ILE A 355 30.38 -4.86 -12.56
C ILE A 355 29.57 -3.76 -11.90
N THR A 356 30.22 -2.61 -11.71
CA THR A 356 29.61 -1.39 -11.22
C THR A 356 29.14 -0.54 -12.42
N MET A 357 28.31 0.42 -12.15
CA MET A 357 27.49 1.16 -13.11
C MET A 357 28.21 1.83 -14.25
N ALA A 358 27.62 1.73 -15.46
CA ALA A 358 27.78 2.69 -16.54
C ALA A 358 26.74 3.84 -16.42
N SER A 359 26.97 4.94 -17.14
CA SER A 359 26.03 6.07 -17.23
C SER A 359 24.63 5.62 -17.69
N GLN A 360 23.58 6.15 -17.08
CA GLN A 360 22.20 5.92 -17.47
C GLN A 360 21.86 6.67 -18.74
N SER A 361 21.05 6.05 -19.61
CA SER A 361 20.51 6.73 -20.79
C SER A 361 19.03 7.11 -20.62
N THR A 362 18.22 6.27 -19.97
CA THR A 362 16.77 6.47 -19.85
C THR A 362 16.25 6.24 -18.43
N VAL A 363 15.35 7.08 -17.97
CA VAL A 363 14.79 7.07 -16.62
C VAL A 363 13.26 7.11 -16.67
N LEU A 364 12.58 6.25 -15.91
CA LEU A 364 11.17 6.42 -15.58
C LEU A 364 11.06 7.11 -14.21
N THR A 365 10.40 8.26 -14.14
CA THR A 365 10.09 8.92 -12.87
C THR A 365 8.59 8.89 -12.57
N THR A 366 8.24 8.45 -11.37
CA THR A 366 6.87 8.55 -10.84
C THR A 366 6.67 9.82 -10.03
N VAL A 367 7.76 10.56 -9.78
CA VAL A 367 7.84 11.64 -8.80
C VAL A 367 7.32 12.95 -9.36
N GLN A 368 7.69 13.29 -10.60
CA GLN A 368 7.36 14.57 -11.26
C GLN A 368 7.09 14.37 -12.73
N ASP A 369 6.52 15.41 -13.37
CA ASP A 369 6.28 15.44 -14.82
C ASP A 369 7.07 16.59 -15.50
N THR A 370 8.21 17.00 -14.93
CA THR A 370 9.15 17.93 -15.56
C THR A 370 10.18 17.18 -16.41
N GLY A 371 10.45 17.69 -17.59
CA GLY A 371 11.39 17.07 -18.52
C GLY A 371 10.86 15.83 -19.24
N CYS A 372 9.55 15.58 -19.17
CA CYS A 372 8.87 14.46 -19.81
C CYS A 372 8.81 14.60 -21.34
N GLY A 373 8.56 13.47 -22.03
CA GLY A 373 8.37 13.43 -23.48
C GLY A 373 9.68 13.46 -24.28
N GLY A 374 10.82 13.53 -23.60
CA GLY A 374 12.15 13.40 -24.21
C GLY A 374 12.58 11.94 -24.40
N HIS A 375 13.73 11.74 -25.04
CA HIS A 375 14.31 10.40 -25.19
C HIS A 375 14.94 9.85 -23.90
N VAL A 376 15.15 10.71 -22.89
CA VAL A 376 15.88 10.38 -21.65
C VAL A 376 14.95 10.19 -20.48
N THR A 377 14.00 11.08 -20.26
CA THR A 377 13.09 11.03 -19.11
C THR A 377 11.68 10.68 -19.55
N HIS A 378 11.16 9.62 -18.98
CA HIS A 378 9.76 9.21 -19.09
C HIS A 378 9.06 9.44 -17.75
N CYS A 379 7.85 9.97 -17.83
CA CYS A 379 7.02 10.28 -16.68
C CYS A 379 5.78 9.37 -16.64
N LEU A 380 4.98 9.47 -15.58
CA LEU A 380 3.72 8.73 -15.51
C LEU A 380 2.77 9.05 -16.67
N SER A 381 2.79 10.29 -17.17
CA SER A 381 2.01 10.72 -18.32
C SER A 381 2.42 10.04 -19.65
N ASP A 382 3.65 9.51 -19.74
CA ASP A 382 4.15 8.78 -20.90
C ASP A 382 3.83 7.29 -20.89
N LEU A 383 3.32 6.80 -19.76
CA LEU A 383 2.89 5.42 -19.60
C LEU A 383 1.40 5.29 -19.88
N LYS A 384 1.01 4.12 -20.38
CA LYS A 384 -0.38 3.82 -20.69
C LYS A 384 -0.82 2.59 -19.90
N SER A 385 -1.99 2.71 -19.26
CA SER A 385 -2.68 1.53 -18.72
C SER A 385 -3.14 0.61 -19.86
N LEU A 386 -3.16 -0.69 -19.61
CA LEU A 386 -3.84 -1.63 -20.52
C LEU A 386 -5.37 -1.45 -20.47
N GLU A 387 -5.89 -0.92 -19.39
CA GLU A 387 -7.30 -0.56 -19.26
C GLU A 387 -7.53 0.87 -19.76
N LYS A 388 -8.57 1.04 -20.56
CA LYS A 388 -8.98 2.37 -21.02
C LYS A 388 -9.65 3.15 -19.90
N LEU A 389 -9.46 4.46 -19.93
CA LEU A 389 -10.23 5.36 -19.07
C LEU A 389 -11.72 5.19 -19.35
N PRO A 390 -12.56 4.89 -18.35
CA PRO A 390 -14.00 4.78 -18.52
C PRO A 390 -14.60 6.07 -19.11
N ASP A 391 -15.60 5.93 -20.00
CA ASP A 391 -16.24 7.07 -20.68
C ASP A 391 -16.78 8.08 -19.67
N LYS A 392 -17.30 7.62 -18.53
CA LYS A 392 -17.80 8.46 -17.43
C LYS A 392 -16.73 9.39 -16.84
N LEU A 393 -15.46 9.05 -16.97
CA LEU A 393 -14.32 9.84 -16.48
C LEU A 393 -13.66 10.68 -17.57
N SER A 394 -14.07 10.52 -18.84
CA SER A 394 -13.45 11.21 -19.99
C SER A 394 -14.02 12.61 -20.25
N GLY A 395 -15.12 12.96 -19.59
CA GLY A 395 -15.80 14.26 -19.72
C GLY A 395 -14.99 15.43 -19.11
N GLU A 396 -15.40 16.67 -19.41
CA GLU A 396 -14.82 17.85 -18.78
C GLU A 396 -15.19 17.96 -17.30
N LYS A 397 -16.39 17.57 -16.95
CA LYS A 397 -16.94 17.63 -15.59
C LYS A 397 -17.18 16.23 -15.03
N THR A 398 -17.08 16.13 -13.74
CA THR A 398 -17.41 14.94 -12.94
C THR A 398 -18.60 15.22 -12.04
N ASP A 399 -19.27 14.19 -11.52
CA ASP A 399 -20.41 14.33 -10.60
C ASP A 399 -19.96 15.02 -9.28
N VAL A 400 -18.74 14.70 -8.82
CA VAL A 400 -18.14 15.28 -7.61
C VAL A 400 -16.74 15.78 -7.96
N SER A 401 -16.40 16.99 -7.49
CA SER A 401 -15.06 17.56 -7.63
C SER A 401 -14.59 18.10 -6.28
N LEU A 402 -13.52 17.52 -5.75
CA LEU A 402 -12.90 17.85 -4.47
C LEU A 402 -11.56 18.53 -4.72
N THR A 403 -11.28 19.57 -3.95
CA THR A 403 -9.98 20.26 -3.98
C THR A 403 -9.36 20.25 -2.60
N PHE A 404 -8.13 19.74 -2.51
CA PHE A 404 -7.35 19.71 -1.28
C PHE A 404 -6.09 20.57 -1.44
N ASP A 405 -6.01 21.59 -0.62
CA ASP A 405 -4.82 22.45 -0.48
C ASP A 405 -3.99 21.95 0.71
N LEU A 406 -2.73 21.62 0.43
CA LEU A 406 -1.79 21.14 1.46
C LEU A 406 -1.26 22.33 2.25
N GLN A 407 -1.57 22.40 3.54
CA GLN A 407 -1.17 23.50 4.42
C GLN A 407 -0.40 23.01 5.63
N GLU A 408 0.66 23.72 5.97
CA GLU A 408 1.31 23.66 7.27
C GLU A 408 0.97 24.92 8.05
N ARG A 409 0.55 24.75 9.31
CA ARG A 409 0.27 25.87 10.22
C ARG A 409 1.20 25.78 11.43
N ASN A 410 1.76 26.93 11.81
CA ASN A 410 2.45 27.05 13.10
C ASN A 410 1.44 27.56 14.12
N TYR A 411 1.24 26.77 15.16
CA TYR A 411 0.44 27.19 16.30
C TYR A 411 1.32 28.04 17.22
N SER A 412 1.07 29.36 17.24
CA SER A 412 1.69 30.28 18.19
C SER A 412 0.73 30.44 19.39
N GLY A 413 1.01 29.84 20.51
CA GLY A 413 0.22 30.05 21.71
C GLY A 413 0.65 29.18 22.87
N ASP A 414 0.38 29.66 24.08
CA ASP A 414 0.66 29.08 25.40
C ASP A 414 -0.05 27.73 25.68
N GLN A 415 -0.72 27.16 24.70
CA GLN A 415 -1.32 25.82 24.79
C GLN A 415 -0.29 24.76 24.34
N THR A 416 0.81 24.71 25.05
CA THR A 416 1.70 23.55 25.02
C THR A 416 1.00 22.41 25.75
N PHE A 417 0.39 21.50 24.98
CA PHE A 417 0.22 20.15 25.49
C PHE A 417 1.63 19.58 25.65
N GLU A 418 2.06 19.43 26.90
CA GLU A 418 3.30 18.77 27.28
C GLU A 418 3.25 17.26 26.91
N PHE A 419 3.28 16.94 25.64
CA PHE A 419 3.50 15.59 25.17
C PHE A 419 4.61 15.57 24.11
N ASP A 420 5.77 15.14 24.55
CA ASP A 420 6.98 14.78 23.82
C ASP A 420 7.69 15.86 22.97
N GLU A 421 9.03 15.80 23.02
CA GLU A 421 10.06 16.61 22.37
C GLU A 421 9.98 16.73 20.83
N LEU A 422 8.91 16.29 20.21
CA LEU A 422 8.63 16.41 18.77
C LEU A 422 7.66 17.56 18.54
N ASP A 423 8.17 18.59 17.93
CA ASP A 423 7.62 19.87 17.51
C ASP A 423 6.11 19.86 17.18
N LEU A 424 5.25 19.83 18.23
CA LEU A 424 3.78 19.97 18.12
C LEU A 424 3.34 21.36 17.66
N ARG A 425 4.27 22.28 17.43
CA ARG A 425 4.00 23.63 16.93
C ARG A 425 3.61 23.67 15.45
N GLN A 426 3.80 22.55 14.71
CA GLN A 426 3.46 22.47 13.29
C GLN A 426 2.24 21.58 13.10
N GLY A 427 1.07 22.18 12.91
CA GLY A 427 -0.12 21.49 12.42
C GLY A 427 -0.05 21.30 10.90
N ARG A 428 -0.48 20.15 10.43
CA ARG A 428 -0.59 19.82 9.00
C ARG A 428 -2.03 19.50 8.66
N SER A 429 -2.52 20.06 7.57
CA SER A 429 -3.94 20.05 7.27
C SER A 429 -4.22 19.94 5.77
N LEU A 430 -5.41 19.47 5.46
CA LEU A 430 -6.05 19.58 4.16
C LEU A 430 -7.11 20.65 4.22
N ASN A 431 -7.02 21.68 3.38
CA ASN A 431 -7.93 22.83 3.40
C ASN A 431 -8.00 23.54 4.77
N GLY A 432 -6.91 23.54 5.53
CA GLY A 432 -6.87 24.10 6.86
C GLY A 432 -7.51 23.25 7.96
N ILE A 433 -8.06 22.06 7.62
CA ILE A 433 -8.65 21.12 8.58
C ILE A 433 -7.60 20.08 8.95
N THR A 434 -7.28 20.01 10.25
CA THR A 434 -6.45 18.93 10.81
C THR A 434 -7.35 17.76 11.15
N PHE A 435 -7.18 16.64 10.46
CA PHE A 435 -7.97 15.44 10.72
C PHE A 435 -7.72 14.92 12.13
N THR A 436 -8.80 14.69 12.87
CA THR A 436 -8.77 14.02 14.18
C THR A 436 -9.54 12.72 14.11
N PHE A 437 -8.97 11.66 14.70
CA PHE A 437 -9.64 10.36 14.73
C PHE A 437 -10.90 10.42 15.59
N PRO A 438 -12.00 9.79 15.16
CA PRO A 438 -13.24 9.75 15.93
C PRO A 438 -13.08 8.88 17.19
N SER A 439 -13.99 9.07 18.15
CA SER A 439 -14.00 8.33 19.41
C SER A 439 -14.41 6.85 19.28
N SER A 440 -15.06 6.50 18.16
CA SER A 440 -15.47 5.13 17.81
C SER A 440 -15.35 4.92 16.31
N PRO A 441 -15.16 3.67 15.83
CA PRO A 441 -15.05 3.39 14.40
C PRO A 441 -16.29 3.88 13.64
N LEU A 442 -16.07 4.68 12.60
CA LEU A 442 -17.16 5.25 11.78
C LEU A 442 -18.05 4.16 11.18
N LEU A 443 -17.43 3.08 10.72
CA LEU A 443 -18.15 1.96 10.11
C LEU A 443 -19.09 1.23 11.08
N LEU A 444 -18.83 1.31 12.40
CA LEU A 444 -19.60 0.60 13.44
C LEU A 444 -20.69 1.47 14.07
N ARG A 445 -20.80 2.73 13.71
CA ARG A 445 -21.84 3.62 14.25
C ARG A 445 -23.23 3.16 13.80
N PRO A 446 -24.23 3.12 14.70
CA PRO A 446 -25.56 2.52 14.40
C PRO A 446 -26.39 3.31 13.39
N SER A 447 -26.18 4.60 13.24
CA SER A 447 -26.84 5.44 12.24
C SER A 447 -26.01 6.66 11.87
N ASP A 448 -26.24 7.24 10.69
CA ASP A 448 -25.61 8.49 10.27
C ASP A 448 -26.02 9.69 11.18
N ASN A 449 -27.15 9.56 11.90
CA ASN A 449 -27.67 10.57 12.83
C ASN A 449 -27.03 10.49 14.23
N SER A 450 -26.24 9.46 14.52
CA SER A 450 -25.41 9.38 15.73
C SER A 450 -24.08 10.12 15.56
N SER A 451 -24.06 11.14 14.71
CA SER A 451 -22.94 12.05 14.61
C SER A 451 -22.65 12.62 16.00
N ASP A 452 -21.42 12.47 16.45
CA ASP A 452 -20.88 13.35 17.48
C ASP A 452 -20.86 14.74 16.83
N GLU A 453 -22.00 15.45 16.90
CA GLU A 453 -22.28 16.66 16.12
C GLU A 453 -21.18 17.72 16.27
N ASN A 454 -20.35 17.56 17.28
CA ASN A 454 -19.25 18.46 17.63
C ASN A 454 -17.88 18.02 17.09
N LEU A 455 -17.73 16.76 16.65
CA LEU A 455 -16.44 16.21 16.19
C LEU A 455 -16.39 15.93 14.69
N ASP A 456 -17.52 15.61 14.06
CA ASP A 456 -17.58 15.33 12.63
C ASP A 456 -17.77 16.64 11.83
N CYS A 457 -16.99 16.82 10.78
CA CYS A 457 -17.09 17.98 9.89
C CYS A 457 -17.04 17.56 8.42
N ASN A 458 -17.50 18.47 7.58
CA ASN A 458 -17.35 18.40 6.13
C ASN A 458 -17.12 19.81 5.58
N ASP A 459 -16.94 19.96 4.28
CA ASP A 459 -16.68 21.26 3.64
C ASP A 459 -17.78 22.32 3.85
N GLN A 460 -18.99 21.90 4.27
CA GLN A 460 -20.13 22.79 4.55
C GLN A 460 -20.34 23.07 6.04
N LYS A 461 -19.97 22.11 6.90
CA LYS A 461 -20.11 22.18 8.36
C LYS A 461 -18.72 22.07 8.99
N VAL A 462 -18.08 23.22 9.18
CA VAL A 462 -16.76 23.32 9.82
C VAL A 462 -16.96 23.77 11.27
N PRO A 463 -16.20 23.27 12.25
CA PRO A 463 -16.26 23.75 13.63
C PRO A 463 -16.07 25.27 13.73
N ALA A 464 -16.71 25.91 14.68
CA ALA A 464 -16.59 27.35 14.89
C ALA A 464 -15.15 27.82 15.13
N THR A 465 -14.30 26.95 15.68
CA THR A 465 -12.85 27.16 15.84
C THR A 465 -12.10 27.26 14.51
N CYS A 466 -12.66 26.73 13.44
CA CYS A 466 -12.09 26.80 12.10
C CYS A 466 -12.51 28.06 11.32
N ALA A 467 -13.57 28.74 11.76
CA ALA A 467 -14.15 29.91 11.08
C ALA A 467 -13.47 31.24 11.48
N SER A 468 -12.60 31.23 12.49
CA SER A 468 -11.87 32.45 12.89
C SER A 468 -10.66 32.65 12.00
N ASP A 469 -10.49 33.87 11.44
CA ASP A 469 -9.33 34.30 10.64
C ASP A 469 -8.01 34.32 11.44
N GLU A 470 -8.06 34.07 12.73
CA GLU A 470 -6.87 33.96 13.58
C GLU A 470 -6.14 32.65 13.26
N MET A 471 -5.04 32.74 12.54
CA MET A 471 -4.13 31.62 12.20
C MET A 471 -3.59 30.84 13.43
N SER A 472 -3.96 31.27 14.62
CA SER A 472 -3.53 30.67 15.91
C SER A 472 -4.46 29.56 16.42
N ASN A 473 -5.67 29.40 15.87
CA ASN A 473 -6.64 28.45 16.39
C ASN A 473 -6.54 27.09 15.74
N PHE A 474 -6.46 26.04 16.56
CA PHE A 474 -6.48 24.65 16.10
C PHE A 474 -7.85 24.30 15.50
N CYS A 475 -7.86 24.00 14.20
CA CYS A 475 -9.04 23.52 13.50
C CYS A 475 -8.95 22.00 13.33
N GLY A 476 -9.47 21.26 14.30
CA GLY A 476 -9.43 19.79 14.27
C GLY A 476 -10.83 19.19 14.31
N CYS A 477 -11.10 18.26 13.41
CA CYS A 477 -12.33 17.46 13.41
C CYS A 477 -12.15 16.17 12.59
N THR A 478 -13.07 15.24 12.73
CA THR A 478 -13.16 14.08 11.85
C THR A 478 -13.74 14.51 10.51
N HIS A 479 -12.88 14.80 9.53
CA HIS A 479 -13.28 15.31 8.22
C HIS A 479 -13.82 14.15 7.36
N ILE A 480 -15.14 14.19 7.08
CA ILE A 480 -15.84 13.17 6.31
C ILE A 480 -16.52 13.82 5.11
N ILE A 481 -16.22 13.34 3.91
CA ILE A 481 -16.84 13.79 2.66
C ILE A 481 -17.72 12.68 2.10
N SER A 482 -19.01 12.95 1.97
CA SER A 482 -19.98 11.99 1.41
C SER A 482 -19.97 12.04 -0.11
N ILE A 483 -19.81 10.87 -0.73
CA ILE A 483 -19.75 10.68 -2.18
C ILE A 483 -20.88 9.71 -2.59
N PRO A 484 -21.75 10.06 -3.52
CA PRO A 484 -22.79 9.14 -4.02
C PRO A 484 -22.16 7.90 -4.64
N LEU A 485 -22.76 6.74 -4.38
CA LEU A 485 -22.30 5.49 -5.00
C LEU A 485 -22.37 5.61 -6.52
N MET A 486 -21.38 5.06 -7.22
CA MET A 486 -21.19 5.14 -8.68
C MET A 486 -20.95 6.54 -9.24
N ALA A 487 -20.75 7.57 -8.41
CA ALA A 487 -20.38 8.90 -8.91
C ALA A 487 -19.01 8.90 -9.57
N SER A 488 -18.86 9.70 -10.63
CA SER A 488 -17.54 10.08 -11.13
C SER A 488 -16.95 11.15 -10.21
N VAL A 489 -15.76 10.88 -9.67
CA VAL A 489 -15.09 11.74 -8.70
C VAL A 489 -13.82 12.28 -9.29
N GLN A 490 -13.59 13.59 -9.13
CA GLN A 490 -12.31 14.24 -9.38
C GLN A 490 -11.74 14.73 -8.06
N ILE A 491 -10.49 14.40 -7.80
CA ILE A 491 -9.70 14.94 -6.69
C ILE A 491 -8.59 15.80 -7.27
N ILE A 492 -8.50 17.04 -6.80
CA ILE A 492 -7.45 17.99 -7.13
C ILE A 492 -6.63 18.20 -5.87
N ILE A 493 -5.34 17.90 -5.91
CA ILE A 493 -4.43 18.12 -4.77
C ILE A 493 -3.44 19.21 -5.17
N LEU A 494 -3.39 20.26 -4.35
CA LEU A 494 -2.53 21.42 -4.55
C LEU A 494 -1.38 21.37 -3.53
N ASN A 495 -0.14 21.42 -4.02
CA ASN A 495 1.04 21.55 -3.18
C ASN A 495 1.71 22.90 -3.46
N PRO A 496 1.52 23.92 -2.61
CA PRO A 496 2.08 25.26 -2.84
C PRO A 496 3.62 25.32 -2.69
N GLY A 497 4.23 24.31 -2.09
CA GLY A 497 5.68 24.25 -1.90
C GLY A 497 6.18 25.01 -0.66
N ALA A 498 7.48 24.97 -0.42
CA ALA A 498 8.12 25.37 0.84
C ALA A 498 8.05 26.87 1.21
N ASN A 499 7.69 27.77 0.30
CA ASN A 499 7.62 29.21 0.62
C ASN A 499 6.50 29.57 1.61
N HIS A 500 5.56 28.66 1.84
CA HIS A 500 4.47 28.79 2.83
C HIS A 500 4.68 27.85 4.03
N LEU A 501 5.73 27.06 4.02
CA LEU A 501 6.04 26.06 5.03
C LEU A 501 7.22 26.60 5.85
N SER A 502 6.96 27.03 7.05
CA SER A 502 7.98 27.64 7.92
C SER A 502 9.05 26.64 8.31
N GLY A 503 10.32 26.94 8.03
CA GLY A 503 11.45 26.24 8.63
C GLY A 503 12.51 25.62 7.74
N GLY A 504 12.49 25.80 6.45
CA GLY A 504 13.70 25.73 5.58
C GLY A 504 14.37 24.39 5.35
N LYS A 505 13.88 23.24 5.83
CA LYS A 505 14.52 21.92 5.62
C LYS A 505 13.56 20.75 5.35
N SER A 506 12.28 20.97 5.16
CA SER A 506 11.35 19.87 4.86
C SER A 506 11.35 19.56 3.36
N ASN A 507 11.39 18.27 3.02
CA ASN A 507 11.14 17.81 1.67
C ASN A 507 9.68 18.19 1.30
N PRO A 508 9.45 19.10 0.37
CA PRO A 508 8.10 19.56 0.02
C PRO A 508 7.33 18.58 -0.85
N ASN A 509 7.87 17.40 -1.10
CA ASN A 509 7.19 16.35 -1.86
C ASN A 509 6.29 15.54 -0.92
N PHE A 510 5.00 15.46 -1.25
CA PHE A 510 4.02 14.64 -0.55
C PHE A 510 3.64 13.43 -1.41
N PHE A 511 3.14 12.38 -0.79
CA PHE A 511 2.60 11.24 -1.52
C PHE A 511 1.34 10.74 -0.82
N PHE A 512 0.26 10.63 -1.59
CA PHE A 512 -1.04 10.26 -1.07
C PHE A 512 -1.42 8.85 -1.47
N HIS A 513 -2.09 8.17 -0.56
CA HIS A 513 -2.71 6.87 -0.78
C HIS A 513 -4.22 6.95 -0.55
N LEU A 514 -4.97 6.31 -1.44
CA LEU A 514 -6.41 6.15 -1.33
C LEU A 514 -6.74 4.68 -1.07
N HIS A 515 -7.41 4.43 0.05
CA HIS A 515 -7.89 3.10 0.42
C HIS A 515 -9.10 2.67 -0.41
N GLY A 516 -9.23 1.39 -0.64
CA GLY A 516 -10.40 0.76 -1.25
C GLY A 516 -10.70 1.14 -2.70
N GLN A 517 -9.97 2.09 -3.27
CA GLN A 517 -10.20 2.63 -4.62
C GLN A 517 -8.88 2.74 -5.37
N HIS A 518 -8.96 2.64 -6.71
CA HIS A 518 -7.89 3.03 -7.60
C HIS A 518 -8.32 4.26 -8.39
N PHE A 519 -7.37 5.11 -8.73
CA PHE A 519 -7.63 6.34 -9.48
C PHE A 519 -6.75 6.42 -10.73
N TYR A 520 -7.26 7.10 -11.74
CA TYR A 520 -6.52 7.48 -12.94
C TYR A 520 -5.83 8.83 -12.73
N LEU A 521 -4.56 8.92 -13.08
CA LEU A 521 -3.85 10.20 -13.13
C LEU A 521 -4.26 10.96 -14.38
N ILE A 522 -5.04 12.01 -14.21
CA ILE A 522 -5.55 12.81 -15.34
C ILE A 522 -4.54 13.87 -15.77
N GLN A 523 -3.99 14.58 -14.80
CA GLN A 523 -2.99 15.60 -15.04
C GLN A 523 -2.16 15.83 -13.78
N ARG A 524 -0.88 16.08 -13.96
CA ARG A 524 0.02 16.62 -12.95
C ARG A 524 0.88 17.69 -13.61
N ARG A 525 0.97 18.85 -12.98
CA ARG A 525 1.71 19.98 -13.57
C ARG A 525 2.35 20.82 -12.48
N GLU A 526 3.61 21.15 -12.68
CA GLU A 526 4.30 22.16 -11.90
C GLU A 526 3.92 23.56 -12.35
N LEU A 527 3.84 24.49 -11.40
CA LEU A 527 3.43 25.86 -11.61
C LEU A 527 4.55 26.81 -11.22
N ALA A 528 4.85 27.77 -12.09
CA ALA A 528 5.79 28.83 -11.76
C ALA A 528 5.24 29.75 -10.65
N GLU A 529 3.93 30.02 -10.68
CA GLU A 529 3.21 30.83 -9.69
C GLU A 529 1.80 30.26 -9.44
N PHE A 530 1.44 30.12 -8.16
CA PHE A 530 0.09 29.67 -7.74
C PHE A 530 -0.99 30.77 -7.87
N ALA A 531 -0.59 32.05 -7.83
CA ALA A 531 -1.50 33.20 -7.81
C ALA A 531 -2.44 33.28 -9.03
N ASN A 532 -2.09 32.66 -10.14
CA ASN A 532 -2.85 32.68 -11.39
C ASN A 532 -3.72 31.44 -11.62
N LEU A 533 -3.84 30.57 -10.62
CA LEU A 533 -4.60 29.31 -10.74
C LEU A 533 -6.09 29.57 -10.52
N SER A 534 -6.88 29.50 -11.58
CA SER A 534 -8.35 29.54 -11.45
C SER A 534 -8.88 28.17 -11.08
N GLU A 535 -9.52 28.05 -9.92
CA GLU A 535 -10.16 26.81 -9.44
C GLU A 535 -11.22 26.31 -10.43
N SER A 536 -11.95 27.20 -11.08
CA SER A 536 -12.93 26.85 -12.11
C SER A 536 -12.29 26.15 -13.31
N HIS A 537 -11.06 26.53 -13.66
CA HIS A 537 -10.30 25.91 -14.76
C HIS A 537 -9.85 24.49 -14.42
N LEU A 538 -9.44 24.28 -13.17
CA LEU A 538 -9.05 22.96 -12.68
C LEU A 538 -10.24 22.00 -12.60
N LYS A 539 -11.41 22.50 -12.18
CA LYS A 539 -12.65 21.72 -12.06
C LYS A 539 -13.24 21.28 -13.42
N SER A 540 -12.89 21.96 -14.52
CA SER A 540 -13.37 21.64 -15.87
C SER A 540 -12.27 21.11 -16.79
N THR A 541 -11.30 20.39 -16.26
CA THR A 541 -10.20 19.81 -17.03
C THR A 541 -10.66 18.60 -17.81
N LYS A 542 -10.51 18.61 -19.13
CA LYS A 542 -10.72 17.43 -19.97
C LYS A 542 -9.43 16.57 -20.01
N PRO A 543 -9.55 15.27 -19.77
CA PRO A 543 -8.41 14.38 -19.93
C PRO A 543 -7.84 14.44 -21.36
N THR A 544 -6.56 14.66 -21.48
CA THR A 544 -5.86 14.61 -22.77
C THR A 544 -5.40 13.22 -23.15
N ILE A 545 -5.33 12.30 -22.16
CA ILE A 545 -4.84 10.96 -22.31
C ILE A 545 -6.01 9.98 -22.11
N THR A 546 -6.25 9.13 -23.11
CA THR A 546 -7.34 8.12 -23.07
C THR A 546 -6.99 6.87 -22.28
N ASN A 547 -5.71 6.63 -22.03
CA ASN A 547 -5.19 5.44 -21.33
C ASN A 547 -4.26 5.86 -20.19
N SER A 548 -4.73 6.76 -19.33
CA SER A 548 -3.97 7.20 -18.15
C SER A 548 -3.66 6.02 -17.22
N VAL A 549 -2.52 6.09 -16.52
CA VAL A 549 -2.13 5.06 -15.56
C VAL A 549 -3.12 4.99 -14.40
N LEU A 550 -3.43 3.77 -14.00
CA LEU A 550 -4.26 3.46 -12.84
C LEU A 550 -3.35 3.17 -11.65
N LYS A 551 -3.60 3.82 -10.51
CA LYS A 551 -2.76 3.73 -9.30
C LYS A 551 -3.61 3.84 -8.03
N ASP A 552 -3.00 3.57 -6.89
CA ASP A 552 -3.57 3.86 -5.56
C ASP A 552 -2.67 4.81 -4.74
N THR A 553 -1.45 5.04 -5.19
CA THR A 553 -0.47 5.90 -4.54
C THR A 553 0.12 6.89 -5.54
N ILE A 554 0.20 8.16 -5.18
CA ILE A 554 0.67 9.22 -6.07
C ILE A 554 1.55 10.24 -5.35
N SER A 555 2.63 10.65 -6.01
CA SER A 555 3.48 11.77 -5.59
C SER A 555 2.86 13.11 -5.97
N ILE A 556 2.93 14.08 -5.06
CA ILE A 556 2.50 15.47 -5.26
C ILE A 556 3.73 16.37 -5.11
N PRO A 557 4.41 16.70 -6.20
CA PRO A 557 5.61 17.52 -6.18
C PRO A 557 5.37 18.92 -5.61
N PRO A 558 6.41 19.60 -5.14
CA PRO A 558 6.28 21.00 -4.70
C PRO A 558 5.87 21.91 -5.86
N LYS A 559 5.16 22.97 -5.55
CA LYS A 559 4.65 23.95 -6.52
C LYS A 559 3.90 23.29 -7.69
N SER A 560 3.04 22.32 -7.36
CA SER A 560 2.29 21.56 -8.37
C SER A 560 0.84 21.36 -7.99
N PHE A 561 0.03 21.01 -9.01
CA PHE A 561 -1.26 20.39 -8.79
C PHE A 561 -1.31 19.00 -9.44
N THR A 562 -2.13 18.15 -8.86
CA THR A 562 -2.38 16.79 -9.37
C THR A 562 -3.88 16.56 -9.43
N ILE A 563 -4.38 16.11 -10.59
CA ILE A 563 -5.79 15.79 -10.82
C ILE A 563 -5.92 14.27 -10.97
N LEU A 564 -6.73 13.69 -10.11
CA LEU A 564 -7.03 12.26 -10.08
C LEU A 564 -8.53 12.06 -10.37
N ARG A 565 -8.90 10.98 -11.04
CA ARG A 565 -10.31 10.60 -11.24
C ARG A 565 -10.54 9.13 -10.97
N PHE A 566 -11.70 8.83 -10.41
CA PHE A 566 -12.17 7.45 -10.23
C PHE A 566 -13.70 7.40 -10.23
N ILE A 567 -14.24 6.19 -10.37
CA ILE A 567 -15.67 5.92 -10.16
C ILE A 567 -15.80 5.39 -8.73
N ALA A 568 -16.62 6.04 -7.92
CA ALA A 568 -16.88 5.65 -6.53
C ALA A 568 -17.79 4.39 -6.47
N SER A 569 -17.27 3.25 -6.93
CA SER A 569 -18.02 1.99 -7.06
C SER A 569 -17.93 1.07 -5.85
N ASN A 570 -17.09 1.40 -4.88
CA ASN A 570 -16.84 0.58 -3.70
C ASN A 570 -17.43 1.27 -2.46
N PRO A 571 -18.56 0.80 -1.91
CA PRO A 571 -19.22 1.44 -0.79
C PRO A 571 -18.47 1.22 0.51
N GLY A 572 -18.37 2.25 1.35
CA GLY A 572 -17.65 2.20 2.62
C GLY A 572 -17.05 3.53 3.05
N TYR A 573 -16.26 3.50 4.11
CA TYR A 573 -15.45 4.63 4.58
C TYR A 573 -13.99 4.40 4.15
N TRP A 574 -13.49 5.22 3.23
CA TRP A 574 -12.18 5.06 2.63
C TRP A 574 -11.25 6.20 3.01
N PHE A 575 -10.07 5.86 3.49
CA PHE A 575 -9.11 6.83 3.99
C PHE A 575 -8.24 7.33 2.82
N LEU A 576 -8.22 8.65 2.62
CA LEU A 576 -7.25 9.34 1.76
C LEU A 576 -6.26 10.04 2.66
N HIS A 577 -5.00 9.68 2.59
CA HIS A 577 -4.01 10.19 3.53
C HIS A 577 -2.63 10.36 2.91
N GLU A 578 -1.82 11.23 3.50
CA GLU A 578 -0.40 11.28 3.19
C GLU A 578 0.29 10.01 3.66
N GLY A 579 1.27 9.49 2.92
CA GLY A 579 1.79 8.14 3.15
C GLY A 579 2.68 7.97 4.38
N ARG A 580 3.24 9.05 4.96
CA ARG A 580 4.05 8.99 6.19
C ARG A 580 3.16 8.96 7.43
N SER A 581 3.37 8.00 8.31
CA SER A 581 2.58 7.84 9.53
C SER A 581 2.56 9.11 10.38
N GLN A 582 3.71 9.77 10.52
CA GLN A 582 3.84 11.03 11.24
C GLN A 582 3.03 12.19 10.63
N LEU A 583 2.60 12.13 9.38
CA LEU A 583 1.80 13.17 8.73
C LEU A 583 0.31 12.84 8.77
N TRP A 584 -0.07 11.63 8.39
CA TRP A 584 -1.48 11.27 8.39
C TRP A 584 -2.06 11.18 9.81
N SER A 585 -1.28 10.69 10.78
CA SER A 585 -1.73 10.64 12.17
C SER A 585 -1.86 12.03 12.82
N ARG A 586 -1.22 13.05 12.23
CA ARG A 586 -1.24 14.43 12.70
C ARG A 586 -2.09 15.36 11.84
N GLY A 587 -2.97 14.81 11.01
CA GLY A 587 -4.00 15.57 10.35
C GLY A 587 -4.01 15.65 8.85
N MET A 588 -3.01 15.13 8.12
CA MET A 588 -3.02 15.10 6.64
C MET A 588 -3.83 13.93 6.11
N SER A 589 -5.11 13.93 6.41
CA SER A 589 -6.03 12.87 6.04
C SER A 589 -7.46 13.37 5.89
N VAL A 590 -8.29 12.60 5.19
CA VAL A 590 -9.73 12.79 5.05
C VAL A 590 -10.38 11.43 4.82
N VAL A 591 -11.62 11.27 5.27
CA VAL A 591 -12.42 10.07 5.03
C VAL A 591 -13.42 10.35 3.92
N LEU A 592 -13.40 9.52 2.87
CA LEU A 592 -14.39 9.51 1.80
C LEU A 592 -15.45 8.45 2.15
N LYS A 593 -16.67 8.90 2.47
CA LYS A 593 -17.83 8.02 2.64
C LYS A 593 -18.49 7.80 1.29
N VAL A 594 -18.31 6.62 0.71
CA VAL A 594 -18.90 6.25 -0.59
C VAL A 594 -20.19 5.48 -0.37
N GLY A 595 -21.29 6.00 -0.88
CA GLY A 595 -22.62 5.41 -0.71
C GLY A 595 -23.29 5.76 0.62
N GLN A 596 -24.47 5.17 0.85
CA GLN A 596 -25.22 5.27 2.10
C GLN A 596 -25.00 4.01 2.95
N ARG A 597 -25.44 4.03 4.19
CA ARG A 597 -25.29 2.90 5.13
C ARG A 597 -25.87 1.59 4.56
N ASP A 598 -26.98 1.68 3.87
CA ASP A 598 -27.67 0.51 3.27
C ASP A 598 -26.90 -0.10 2.09
N ASP A 599 -25.94 0.66 1.51
CA ASP A 599 -25.05 0.16 0.45
C ASP A 599 -23.87 -0.64 1.02
N PHE A 600 -23.59 -0.52 2.33
CA PHE A 600 -22.40 -1.11 2.94
C PHE A 600 -22.62 -2.60 3.21
N PRO A 601 -21.60 -3.44 2.99
CA PRO A 601 -21.63 -4.82 3.46
C PRO A 601 -21.84 -4.90 4.98
N ASP A 602 -22.60 -5.91 5.40
CA ASP A 602 -22.88 -6.13 6.81
C ASP A 602 -21.60 -6.42 7.60
N VAL A 603 -21.49 -5.80 8.76
CA VAL A 603 -20.46 -6.10 9.74
C VAL A 603 -21.03 -7.12 10.74
N PRO A 604 -20.34 -8.24 11.03
CA PRO A 604 -20.82 -9.23 11.99
C PRO A 604 -21.14 -8.59 13.36
N GLU A 605 -22.22 -8.99 14.00
CA GLU A 605 -22.61 -8.50 15.34
C GLU A 605 -21.51 -8.75 16.40
N THR A 606 -20.69 -9.78 16.19
CA THR A 606 -19.55 -10.11 17.07
C THR A 606 -18.29 -9.31 16.77
N PHE A 607 -18.33 -8.37 15.82
CA PHE A 607 -17.18 -7.56 15.49
C PHE A 607 -16.80 -6.66 16.69
N PRO A 608 -15.51 -6.54 17.04
CA PRO A 608 -15.08 -5.80 18.22
C PRO A 608 -15.52 -4.33 18.18
N SER A 609 -16.14 -3.87 19.24
CA SER A 609 -16.52 -2.48 19.44
C SER A 609 -15.61 -1.81 20.47
N CYS A 610 -15.39 -0.53 20.32
CA CYS A 610 -14.64 0.34 21.23
C CYS A 610 -15.18 1.78 21.12
N GLY A 611 -14.79 2.64 22.03
CA GLY A 611 -15.20 4.04 22.01
C GLY A 611 -15.72 4.52 23.35
N ASN A 612 -16.48 5.61 23.33
CA ASN A 612 -17.06 6.18 24.53
C ASN A 612 -18.13 5.25 25.14
N TRP A 613 -18.09 5.12 26.44
CA TRP A 613 -19.12 4.46 27.21
C TRP A 613 -19.86 5.50 28.06
N ILE A 614 -21.18 5.51 27.95
CA ILE A 614 -22.06 6.36 28.79
C ILE A 614 -22.72 5.43 29.82
N GLY A 615 -22.55 5.75 31.07
CA GLY A 615 -23.16 5.02 32.17
C GLY A 615 -24.69 5.05 32.10
N PRO A 616 -25.37 4.12 32.77
CA PRO A 616 -26.82 4.03 32.73
C PRO A 616 -27.46 5.28 33.43
N GLU A 617 -28.50 5.79 32.80
CA GLU A 617 -29.20 7.00 33.28
C GLU A 617 -30.04 6.79 34.58
N PHE A 618 -30.23 5.55 35.01
CA PHE A 618 -31.14 5.21 36.10
C PHE A 618 -30.64 5.59 37.48
N PHE A 619 -29.45 6.17 37.64
CA PHE A 619 -29.00 6.77 38.89
C PHE A 619 -29.35 8.26 38.99
N LEU A 620 -29.95 8.86 37.97
CA LEU A 620 -30.31 10.27 37.92
C LEU A 620 -31.83 10.51 38.01
N ALA A 621 -32.65 9.48 38.31
CA ALA A 621 -34.11 9.57 38.48
C ALA A 621 -34.50 9.75 39.94
#